data_b323684f78e36c40a1eaef49fec2ebca
#
_entry.id   b323684f78e36c40a1eaef49fec2ebca
#
_cell.length_a   1.000
_cell.length_b   1.000
_cell.length_c   1.000
_cell.angle_alpha   90.00
_cell.angle_beta   90.00
_cell.angle_gamma   90.00
#
_symmetry.space_group_name_H-M   'P 1'
#
loop_
_entity.id
_entity.type
_entity.pdbx_description
1 polymer ?
#
loop_
_entity_poly.entity_id
_entity_poly.type
_entity_poly.pdbx_seq_one_letter_code
_entity_poly.pdbx_strand_id
1 'polypeptide(L)'
;YISAENLFDLQRSLNTISDIIKFFRLDEEGNTPYPYLRRLTDGMLSFPEIVSEANRILDKFGNVKDNASPLLRELRSTIASTTASINGIMRRVIAHGSQSGIFDGDTAPSIRDGRLVLPVAPMHKRKVKGIVHDESASGKTVFIEPEEIVEANNRIRETEGEIKREIVRILTEVSDMIRPHIPDLLASYSTLGKFDFIRAKARFALDVDAHMPQLEQKPHIEWYHAQHPALFLSLREHGKEVVPLNIPLTKENRILIISGPNAGGKSVCLKTVGVVQYMMQCGV
;
A
#
# COMPACT_ATOMS: atom_id res chain seq x y z
N TYR A 1 7.67 -8.47 -15.34
CA TYR A 1 7.71 -7.02 -15.06
C TYR A 1 7.04 -6.68 -13.72
N ILE A 2 7.45 -5.57 -13.13
CA ILE A 2 6.83 -5.03 -11.92
C ILE A 2 5.45 -4.44 -12.28
N SER A 3 4.43 -4.64 -11.42
CA SER A 3 3.14 -3.97 -11.60
C SER A 3 3.25 -2.47 -11.26
N ALA A 4 2.30 -1.65 -11.75
CA ALA A 4 2.26 -0.22 -11.41
C ALA A 4 2.11 0.00 -9.90
N GLU A 5 1.29 -0.81 -9.23
CA GLU A 5 1.10 -0.78 -7.77
C GLU A 5 2.41 -1.08 -7.03
N ASN A 6 3.09 -2.17 -7.38
CA ASN A 6 4.37 -2.53 -6.74
C ASN A 6 5.47 -1.52 -7.03
N LEU A 7 5.48 -0.90 -8.22
CA LEU A 7 6.42 0.18 -8.55
C LEU A 7 6.14 1.42 -7.70
N PHE A 8 4.88 1.74 -7.43
CA PHE A 8 4.48 2.84 -6.56
C PHE A 8 4.92 2.59 -5.10
N ASP A 9 4.73 1.37 -4.60
CA ASP A 9 5.18 0.99 -3.26
C ASP A 9 6.70 0.99 -3.14
N LEU A 10 7.41 0.52 -4.16
CA LEU A 10 8.87 0.62 -4.23
C LEU A 10 9.32 2.08 -4.18
N GLN A 11 8.73 2.95 -4.98
CA GLN A 11 9.03 4.38 -5.00
C GLN A 11 8.86 5.03 -3.61
N ARG A 12 7.76 4.74 -2.92
CA ARG A 12 7.50 5.25 -1.56
C ARG A 12 8.57 4.79 -0.57
N SER A 13 8.94 3.53 -0.64
CA SER A 13 9.97 2.96 0.23
C SER A 13 11.35 3.56 -0.06
N LEU A 14 11.70 3.78 -1.31
CA LEU A 14 12.96 4.43 -1.70
C LEU A 14 13.04 5.89 -1.27
N ASN A 15 11.92 6.61 -1.32
CA ASN A 15 11.83 7.95 -0.74
C ASN A 15 12.10 7.93 0.77
N THR A 16 11.47 7.00 1.50
CA THR A 16 11.70 6.83 2.95
C THR A 16 13.16 6.49 3.25
N ILE A 17 13.79 5.61 2.48
CA ILE A 17 15.22 5.28 2.60
C ILE A 17 16.08 6.54 2.38
N SER A 18 15.78 7.31 1.34
CA SER A 18 16.49 8.57 1.06
C SER A 18 16.37 9.57 2.20
N ASP A 19 15.18 9.70 2.78
CA ASP A 19 14.92 10.61 3.89
C ASP A 19 15.63 10.15 5.18
N ILE A 20 15.69 8.85 5.45
CA ILE A 20 16.47 8.29 6.56
C ILE A 20 17.96 8.58 6.38
N ILE A 21 18.51 8.34 5.19
CA ILE A 21 19.93 8.65 4.90
C ILE A 21 20.21 10.14 5.11
N LYS A 22 19.32 11.03 4.66
CA LYS A 22 19.46 12.48 4.84
C LYS A 22 19.38 12.88 6.32
N PHE A 23 18.43 12.32 7.06
CA PHE A 23 18.21 12.62 8.48
C PHE A 23 19.44 12.29 9.34
N PHE A 24 20.11 11.17 9.05
CA PHE A 24 21.31 10.74 9.76
C PHE A 24 22.63 11.25 9.17
N ARG A 25 22.60 12.22 8.26
CA ARG A 25 23.82 12.87 7.78
C ARG A 25 24.55 13.54 8.95
N LEU A 26 25.88 13.48 8.88
CA LEU A 26 26.72 14.24 9.80
C LEU A 26 26.56 15.73 9.53
N ASP A 27 26.64 16.56 10.57
CA ASP A 27 26.75 18.00 10.44
C ASP A 27 28.12 18.41 9.81
N GLU A 28 28.35 19.71 9.64
CA GLU A 28 29.59 20.24 9.06
C GLU A 28 30.83 19.91 9.94
N GLU A 29 30.63 19.65 11.24
CA GLU A 29 31.66 19.27 12.18
C GLU A 29 31.84 17.75 12.29
N GLY A 30 31.07 16.95 11.55
CA GLY A 30 31.12 15.49 11.58
C GLY A 30 30.39 14.83 12.75
N ASN A 31 29.49 15.55 13.43
CA ASN A 31 28.73 15.04 14.55
C ASN A 31 27.33 14.60 14.15
N THR A 32 26.71 13.77 14.97
CA THR A 32 25.31 13.40 14.91
C THR A 32 24.77 13.13 16.31
N PRO A 33 23.53 13.52 16.62
CA PRO A 33 22.89 13.21 17.90
C PRO A 33 22.63 11.70 18.09
N TYR A 34 22.72 10.91 17.01
CA TYR A 34 22.36 9.48 17.02
C TYR A 34 23.47 8.59 16.44
N PRO A 35 24.66 8.51 17.05
CA PRO A 35 25.83 7.84 16.45
C PRO A 35 25.62 6.35 16.20
N TYR A 36 24.87 5.65 17.04
CA TYR A 36 24.59 4.22 16.86
C TYR A 36 23.60 3.96 15.72
N LEU A 37 22.55 4.78 15.57
CA LEU A 37 21.59 4.65 14.48
C LEU A 37 22.23 5.07 13.14
N ARG A 38 23.10 6.08 13.16
CA ARG A 38 23.84 6.50 11.97
C ARG A 38 24.63 5.35 11.34
N ARG A 39 25.27 4.49 12.16
CA ARG A 39 26.00 3.33 11.66
C ARG A 39 25.14 2.35 10.87
N LEU A 40 23.85 2.27 11.15
CA LEU A 40 22.93 1.42 10.39
C LEU A 40 22.72 1.94 8.97
N THR A 41 22.93 3.23 8.72
CA THR A 41 22.76 3.81 7.38
C THR A 41 23.97 3.62 6.47
N ASP A 42 25.13 3.17 6.97
CA ASP A 42 26.39 3.07 6.21
C ASP A 42 26.29 2.11 5.00
N GLY A 43 25.38 1.13 5.06
CA GLY A 43 25.13 0.20 3.96
C GLY A 43 23.86 0.47 3.16
N MET A 44 23.15 1.57 3.45
CA MET A 44 21.93 1.93 2.72
C MET A 44 22.27 2.73 1.47
N LEU A 45 21.69 2.34 0.33
CA LEU A 45 21.82 3.04 -0.94
C LEU A 45 20.48 3.71 -1.29
N SER A 46 20.56 4.93 -1.78
CA SER A 46 19.45 5.63 -2.42
C SER A 46 19.50 5.41 -3.93
N PHE A 47 18.31 5.32 -4.55
CA PHE A 47 18.15 5.06 -5.97
C PHE A 47 17.33 6.18 -6.61
N PRO A 48 17.90 7.41 -6.73
CA PRO A 48 17.16 8.57 -7.24
C PRO A 48 16.71 8.39 -8.68
N GLU A 49 17.44 7.62 -9.47
CA GLU A 49 17.10 7.32 -10.86
C GLU A 49 15.82 6.48 -10.97
N ILE A 50 15.69 5.45 -10.13
CA ILE A 50 14.47 4.61 -10.06
C ILE A 50 13.29 5.45 -9.60
N VAL A 51 13.48 6.30 -8.58
CA VAL A 51 12.43 7.20 -8.08
C VAL A 51 12.01 8.22 -9.15
N SER A 52 12.98 8.80 -9.87
CA SER A 52 12.72 9.75 -10.96
C SER A 52 11.91 9.09 -12.08
N GLU A 53 12.29 7.89 -12.48
CA GLU A 53 11.61 7.15 -13.54
C GLU A 53 10.19 6.72 -13.10
N ALA A 54 10.01 6.25 -11.87
CA ALA A 54 8.69 5.97 -11.32
C ALA A 54 7.81 7.24 -11.29
N ASN A 55 8.38 8.39 -10.88
CA ASN A 55 7.69 9.69 -10.93
C ASN A 55 7.29 10.11 -12.35
N ARG A 56 8.10 9.80 -13.35
CA ARG A 56 7.80 10.08 -14.76
C ARG A 56 6.58 9.28 -15.24
N ILE A 57 6.51 8.01 -14.84
CA ILE A 57 5.51 7.04 -15.31
C ILE A 57 4.22 7.09 -14.50
N LEU A 58 4.30 7.20 -13.16
CA LEU A 58 3.16 7.09 -12.26
C LEU A 58 2.64 8.46 -11.82
N ASP A 59 1.33 8.53 -11.63
CA ASP A 59 0.70 9.66 -10.95
C ASP A 59 0.76 9.50 -9.41
N LYS A 60 0.20 10.48 -8.69
CA LYS A 60 0.15 10.48 -7.23
C LYS A 60 -0.70 9.36 -6.59
N PHE A 61 -1.44 8.63 -7.39
CA PHE A 61 -2.27 7.50 -6.97
C PHE A 61 -1.70 6.15 -7.40
N GLY A 62 -0.55 6.13 -8.10
CA GLY A 62 0.09 4.92 -8.61
C GLY A 62 -0.44 4.45 -9.97
N ASN A 63 -1.26 5.25 -10.67
CA ASN A 63 -1.70 4.90 -12.01
C ASN A 63 -0.67 5.35 -13.05
N VAL A 64 -0.59 4.60 -14.15
CA VAL A 64 0.26 5.00 -15.28
C VAL A 64 -0.31 6.24 -15.96
N LYS A 65 0.48 7.32 -16.00
CA LYS A 65 0.11 8.60 -16.62
C LYS A 65 -0.16 8.47 -18.12
N ASP A 66 -1.02 9.31 -18.65
CA ASP A 66 -1.30 9.37 -20.09
C ASP A 66 -0.06 9.69 -20.91
N ASN A 67 0.85 10.50 -20.35
CA ASN A 67 2.09 10.93 -20.98
C ASN A 67 3.32 10.10 -20.58
N ALA A 68 3.11 8.91 -20.01
CA ALA A 68 4.21 7.99 -19.68
C ALA A 68 5.00 7.57 -20.92
N SER A 69 4.36 7.54 -22.10
CA SER A 69 5.03 7.49 -23.41
C SER A 69 4.27 8.30 -24.45
N PRO A 70 4.93 8.73 -25.56
CA PRO A 70 4.24 9.38 -26.67
C PRO A 70 3.13 8.51 -27.28
N LEU A 71 3.41 7.22 -27.44
CA LEU A 71 2.43 6.26 -27.99
C LEU A 71 1.22 6.11 -27.07
N LEU A 72 1.42 5.99 -25.75
CA LEU A 72 0.31 5.87 -24.79
C LEU A 72 -0.61 7.10 -24.84
N ARG A 73 -0.02 8.28 -24.96
CA ARG A 73 -0.77 9.54 -25.12
C ARG A 73 -1.62 9.53 -26.39
N GLU A 74 -1.04 9.12 -27.50
CA GLU A 74 -1.74 9.03 -28.79
C GLU A 74 -2.89 8.03 -28.72
N LEU A 75 -2.66 6.83 -28.20
CA LEU A 75 -3.68 5.79 -28.06
C LEU A 75 -4.84 6.24 -27.19
N ARG A 76 -4.58 6.87 -26.04
CA ARG A 76 -5.64 7.40 -25.16
C ARG A 76 -6.41 8.55 -25.81
N SER A 77 -5.73 9.42 -26.55
CA SER A 77 -6.37 10.48 -27.35
C SER A 77 -7.27 9.88 -28.44
N THR A 78 -6.81 8.80 -29.08
CA THR A 78 -7.59 8.08 -30.10
C THR A 78 -8.87 7.49 -29.50
N ILE A 79 -8.81 6.86 -28.32
CA ILE A 79 -10.03 6.38 -27.64
C ILE A 79 -10.96 7.54 -27.33
N ALA A 80 -10.45 8.65 -26.77
CA ALA A 80 -11.28 9.80 -26.41
C ALA A 80 -12.00 10.41 -27.64
N SER A 81 -11.29 10.60 -28.75
CA SER A 81 -11.85 11.14 -29.98
C SER A 81 -12.86 10.17 -30.65
N THR A 82 -12.54 8.87 -30.65
CA THR A 82 -13.44 7.84 -31.20
C THR A 82 -14.72 7.74 -30.36
N THR A 83 -14.60 7.76 -29.01
CA THR A 83 -15.76 7.76 -28.11
C THR A 83 -16.64 8.99 -28.31
N ALA A 84 -16.05 10.17 -28.50
CA ALA A 84 -16.77 11.40 -28.79
C ALA A 84 -17.55 11.30 -30.15
N SER A 85 -16.93 10.71 -31.17
CA SER A 85 -17.55 10.45 -32.46
C SER A 85 -18.74 9.49 -32.33
N ILE A 86 -18.57 8.37 -31.61
CA ILE A 86 -19.64 7.39 -31.32
C ILE A 86 -20.83 8.07 -30.66
N ASN A 87 -20.58 8.88 -29.63
CA ASN A 87 -21.63 9.61 -28.92
C ASN A 87 -22.43 10.55 -29.87
N GLY A 88 -21.76 11.17 -30.82
CA GLY A 88 -22.38 11.98 -31.85
C GLY A 88 -23.27 11.16 -32.81
N ILE A 89 -22.78 9.98 -33.22
CA ILE A 89 -23.54 9.06 -34.07
C ILE A 89 -24.74 8.51 -33.32
N MET A 90 -24.56 8.05 -32.09
CA MET A 90 -25.62 7.51 -31.23
C MET A 90 -26.78 8.50 -31.06
N ARG A 91 -26.47 9.79 -30.78
CA ARG A 91 -27.52 10.82 -30.67
C ARG A 91 -28.34 10.94 -31.96
N ARG A 92 -27.71 10.85 -33.13
CA ARG A 92 -28.41 10.89 -34.44
C ARG A 92 -29.28 9.65 -34.64
N VAL A 93 -28.77 8.45 -34.31
CA VAL A 93 -29.51 7.19 -34.40
C VAL A 93 -30.74 7.22 -33.49
N ILE A 94 -30.58 7.68 -32.24
CA ILE A 94 -31.67 7.80 -31.28
C ILE A 94 -32.69 8.83 -31.76
N ALA A 95 -32.27 10.02 -32.21
CA ALA A 95 -33.17 11.05 -32.69
C ALA A 95 -34.00 10.58 -33.90
N HIS A 96 -33.36 9.89 -34.86
CA HIS A 96 -34.06 9.32 -36.01
C HIS A 96 -35.04 8.20 -35.62
N GLY A 97 -34.61 7.31 -34.72
CA GLY A 97 -35.44 6.22 -34.19
C GLY A 97 -36.61 6.70 -33.35
N SER A 98 -36.44 7.78 -32.56
CA SER A 98 -37.54 8.40 -31.81
C SER A 98 -38.60 9.02 -32.70
N GLN A 99 -38.21 9.67 -33.81
CA GLN A 99 -39.14 10.18 -34.84
C GLN A 99 -39.96 9.04 -35.48
N SER A 100 -39.38 7.85 -35.54
CA SER A 100 -39.99 6.65 -36.11
C SER A 100 -40.72 5.77 -35.09
N GLY A 101 -40.83 6.22 -33.83
CA GLY A 101 -41.47 5.48 -32.73
C GLY A 101 -40.73 4.18 -32.33
N ILE A 102 -39.43 4.10 -32.59
CA ILE A 102 -38.57 2.94 -32.22
C ILE A 102 -37.99 3.11 -30.85
N PHE A 103 -37.60 4.33 -30.46
CA PHE A 103 -37.02 4.67 -29.17
C PHE A 103 -37.94 5.59 -28.38
N ASP A 104 -37.98 5.38 -27.09
CA ASP A 104 -38.61 6.31 -26.14
C ASP A 104 -37.72 7.53 -25.92
N GLY A 105 -38.31 8.66 -25.46
CA GLY A 105 -37.56 9.91 -25.26
C GLY A 105 -36.41 9.84 -24.29
N ASP A 106 -36.41 8.85 -23.37
CA ASP A 106 -35.40 8.63 -22.35
C ASP A 106 -34.38 7.53 -22.71
N THR A 107 -34.40 7.05 -23.98
CA THR A 107 -33.45 6.01 -24.40
C THR A 107 -32.03 6.51 -24.36
N ALA A 108 -31.22 5.90 -23.50
CA ALA A 108 -29.78 6.20 -23.35
C ALA A 108 -28.93 5.01 -23.78
N PRO A 109 -27.77 5.25 -24.42
CA PRO A 109 -26.80 4.21 -24.70
C PRO A 109 -26.32 3.53 -23.43
N SER A 110 -26.00 2.23 -23.51
CA SER A 110 -25.39 1.45 -22.41
C SER A 110 -24.16 0.70 -22.90
N ILE A 111 -23.35 0.20 -21.98
CA ILE A 111 -22.17 -0.59 -22.32
C ILE A 111 -22.50 -2.07 -22.05
N ARG A 112 -22.26 -2.93 -23.05
CA ARG A 112 -22.29 -4.39 -22.94
C ARG A 112 -21.04 -4.97 -23.57
N ASP A 113 -20.33 -5.81 -22.82
CA ASP A 113 -19.06 -6.42 -23.23
C ASP A 113 -18.04 -5.43 -23.83
N GLY A 114 -17.97 -4.22 -23.22
CA GLY A 114 -17.08 -3.15 -23.68
C GLY A 114 -17.52 -2.44 -24.96
N ARG A 115 -18.76 -2.66 -25.43
CA ARG A 115 -19.35 -2.00 -26.60
C ARG A 115 -20.46 -1.07 -26.20
N LEU A 116 -20.55 0.07 -26.89
CA LEU A 116 -21.66 0.97 -26.74
C LEU A 116 -22.84 0.42 -27.54
N VAL A 117 -23.97 0.20 -26.88
CA VAL A 117 -25.17 -0.41 -27.47
C VAL A 117 -26.42 0.40 -27.11
N LEU A 118 -27.50 0.22 -27.87
CA LEU A 118 -28.81 0.81 -27.62
C LEU A 118 -29.77 -0.26 -27.06
N PRO A 119 -30.50 0.05 -25.98
CA PRO A 119 -31.59 -0.78 -25.51
C PRO A 119 -32.81 -0.59 -26.47
N VAL A 120 -33.28 -1.68 -27.04
CA VAL A 120 -34.37 -1.70 -28.04
C VAL A 120 -35.45 -2.67 -27.57
N ALA A 121 -36.73 -2.31 -27.69
CA ALA A 121 -37.80 -3.25 -27.44
C ALA A 121 -37.79 -4.39 -28.48
N PRO A 122 -38.05 -5.65 -28.13
CA PRO A 122 -37.95 -6.80 -29.03
C PRO A 122 -38.77 -6.63 -30.32
N MET A 123 -39.93 -5.97 -30.25
CA MET A 123 -40.79 -5.67 -31.37
C MET A 123 -40.14 -4.77 -32.41
N HIS A 124 -39.13 -3.97 -32.00
CA HIS A 124 -38.41 -3.08 -32.90
C HIS A 124 -37.04 -3.60 -33.33
N LYS A 125 -36.61 -4.79 -32.87
CA LYS A 125 -35.30 -5.42 -33.16
C LYS A 125 -34.95 -5.39 -34.67
N ARG A 126 -35.94 -5.62 -35.57
CA ARG A 126 -35.72 -5.66 -36.99
C ARG A 126 -35.66 -4.27 -37.65
N LYS A 127 -36.05 -3.21 -36.92
CA LYS A 127 -36.06 -1.84 -37.43
C LYS A 127 -34.74 -1.11 -37.22
N VAL A 128 -33.92 -1.61 -36.23
CA VAL A 128 -32.58 -1.08 -35.98
C VAL A 128 -31.57 -2.02 -36.64
N LYS A 129 -30.89 -1.49 -37.66
CA LYS A 129 -29.77 -2.22 -38.30
C LYS A 129 -28.60 -2.28 -37.34
N GLY A 130 -28.07 -3.48 -37.11
CA GLY A 130 -26.95 -3.64 -36.22
C GLY A 130 -26.80 -5.06 -35.68
N ILE A 131 -25.87 -5.24 -34.75
CA ILE A 131 -25.53 -6.52 -34.11
C ILE A 131 -26.17 -6.59 -32.74
N VAL A 132 -26.88 -7.68 -32.47
CA VAL A 132 -27.42 -7.97 -31.13
C VAL A 132 -26.32 -8.58 -30.27
N HIS A 133 -26.04 -7.96 -29.12
CA HIS A 133 -25.02 -8.40 -28.20
C HIS A 133 -25.60 -9.10 -26.96
N ASP A 134 -26.77 -8.64 -26.51
CA ASP A 134 -27.33 -9.15 -25.23
C ASP A 134 -28.86 -8.99 -25.22
N GLU A 135 -29.52 -9.71 -24.33
CA GLU A 135 -30.94 -9.56 -24.02
C GLU A 135 -31.14 -9.45 -22.52
N SER A 136 -32.06 -8.61 -22.07
CA SER A 136 -32.37 -8.52 -20.64
C SER A 136 -32.92 -9.84 -20.12
N ALA A 137 -32.65 -10.15 -18.84
CA ALA A 137 -33.12 -11.38 -18.18
C ALA A 137 -34.66 -11.56 -18.28
N SER A 138 -35.41 -10.48 -18.42
CA SER A 138 -36.87 -10.51 -18.63
C SER A 138 -37.29 -10.65 -20.09
N GLY A 139 -36.36 -10.67 -21.04
CA GLY A 139 -36.64 -10.67 -22.48
C GLY A 139 -37.30 -9.39 -23.01
N LYS A 140 -37.44 -8.35 -22.16
CA LYS A 140 -38.15 -7.10 -22.57
C LYS A 140 -37.29 -6.09 -23.31
N THR A 141 -35.95 -6.28 -23.32
CA THR A 141 -35.01 -5.38 -23.95
C THR A 141 -33.93 -6.17 -24.65
N VAL A 142 -33.61 -5.76 -25.89
CA VAL A 142 -32.52 -6.32 -26.66
C VAL A 142 -31.47 -5.21 -26.80
N PHE A 143 -30.19 -5.52 -26.59
CA PHE A 143 -29.09 -4.57 -26.70
C PHE A 143 -28.46 -4.69 -28.10
N ILE A 144 -28.63 -3.66 -28.91
CA ILE A 144 -28.19 -3.63 -30.31
C ILE A 144 -27.06 -2.63 -30.48
N GLU A 145 -25.95 -3.07 -31.05
CA GLU A 145 -24.89 -2.21 -31.57
C GLU A 145 -25.29 -1.75 -32.96
N PRO A 146 -25.58 -0.46 -33.19
CA PRO A 146 -25.92 0.05 -34.51
C PRO A 146 -24.78 -0.16 -35.50
N GLU A 147 -25.15 -0.46 -36.77
CA GLU A 147 -24.19 -0.72 -37.86
C GLU A 147 -23.20 0.45 -38.02
N GLU A 148 -23.67 1.70 -37.83
CA GLU A 148 -22.89 2.92 -37.98
C GLU A 148 -21.73 3.08 -36.96
N ILE A 149 -21.74 2.32 -35.87
CA ILE A 149 -20.70 2.41 -34.83
C ILE A 149 -19.90 1.13 -34.64
N VAL A 150 -20.21 0.05 -35.34
CA VAL A 150 -19.52 -1.25 -35.23
C VAL A 150 -18.02 -1.09 -35.43
N GLU A 151 -17.62 -0.38 -36.51
CA GLU A 151 -16.20 -0.16 -36.79
C GLU A 151 -15.51 0.69 -35.71
N ALA A 152 -16.17 1.72 -35.21
CA ALA A 152 -15.65 2.58 -34.15
C ALA A 152 -15.50 1.82 -32.81
N ASN A 153 -16.47 0.99 -32.45
CA ASN A 153 -16.36 0.12 -31.25
C ASN A 153 -15.24 -0.91 -31.41
N ASN A 154 -15.05 -1.49 -32.60
CA ASN A 154 -13.91 -2.39 -32.85
C ASN A 154 -12.58 -1.65 -32.66
N ARG A 155 -12.45 -0.44 -33.20
CA ARG A 155 -11.26 0.40 -33.07
C ARG A 155 -10.95 0.72 -31.60
N ILE A 156 -11.98 1.01 -30.79
CA ILE A 156 -11.77 1.21 -29.33
C ILE A 156 -11.16 -0.04 -28.70
N ARG A 157 -11.73 -1.23 -28.94
CA ARG A 157 -11.21 -2.49 -28.37
C ARG A 157 -9.78 -2.81 -28.82
N GLU A 158 -9.47 -2.60 -30.07
CA GLU A 158 -8.12 -2.77 -30.60
C GLU A 158 -7.14 -1.82 -29.90
N THR A 159 -7.51 -0.54 -29.79
CA THR A 159 -6.70 0.48 -29.12
C THR A 159 -6.54 0.21 -27.63
N GLU A 160 -7.56 -0.29 -26.93
CA GLU A 160 -7.44 -0.75 -25.53
C GLU A 160 -6.44 -1.91 -25.38
N GLY A 161 -6.43 -2.84 -26.34
CA GLY A 161 -5.44 -3.89 -26.42
C GLY A 161 -4.02 -3.36 -26.62
N GLU A 162 -3.86 -2.33 -27.45
CA GLU A 162 -2.58 -1.65 -27.68
C GLU A 162 -2.11 -0.89 -26.44
N ILE A 163 -3.00 -0.19 -25.75
CA ILE A 163 -2.71 0.47 -24.47
C ILE A 163 -2.18 -0.53 -23.44
N LYS A 164 -2.83 -1.69 -23.30
CA LYS A 164 -2.34 -2.74 -22.38
C LYS A 164 -0.94 -3.22 -22.74
N ARG A 165 -0.67 -3.45 -24.04
CA ARG A 165 0.66 -3.85 -24.51
C ARG A 165 1.71 -2.78 -24.25
N GLU A 166 1.38 -1.51 -24.49
CA GLU A 166 2.29 -0.38 -24.26
C GLU A 166 2.60 -0.19 -22.77
N ILE A 167 1.60 -0.31 -21.90
CA ILE A 167 1.82 -0.28 -20.43
C ILE A 167 2.76 -1.40 -20.00
N VAL A 168 2.56 -2.62 -20.49
CA VAL A 168 3.46 -3.76 -20.19
C VAL A 168 4.87 -3.47 -20.69
N ARG A 169 5.05 -2.89 -21.87
CA ARG A 169 6.35 -2.49 -22.41
C ARG A 169 7.06 -1.50 -21.49
N ILE A 170 6.37 -0.42 -21.10
CA ILE A 170 6.91 0.61 -20.19
C ILE A 170 7.33 -0.01 -18.85
N LEU A 171 6.47 -0.84 -18.24
CA LEU A 171 6.77 -1.48 -16.96
C LEU A 171 7.88 -2.53 -17.06
N THR A 172 8.06 -3.15 -18.22
CA THR A 172 9.16 -4.07 -18.49
C THR A 172 10.49 -3.32 -18.56
N GLU A 173 10.55 -2.19 -19.25
CA GLU A 173 11.75 -1.33 -19.31
C GLU A 173 12.20 -0.87 -17.92
N VAL A 174 11.25 -0.45 -17.08
CA VAL A 174 11.54 -0.10 -15.68
C VAL A 174 12.05 -1.31 -14.89
N SER A 175 11.45 -2.49 -15.11
CA SER A 175 11.89 -3.72 -14.44
C SER A 175 13.32 -4.08 -14.81
N ASP A 176 13.69 -3.89 -16.06
CA ASP A 176 15.05 -4.17 -16.55
C ASP A 176 16.05 -3.15 -15.98
N MET A 177 15.66 -1.88 -15.78
CA MET A 177 16.47 -0.88 -15.09
C MET A 177 16.64 -1.22 -13.59
N ILE A 178 15.64 -1.74 -12.93
CA ILE A 178 15.68 -2.12 -11.51
C ILE A 178 16.51 -3.38 -11.28
N ARG A 179 16.49 -4.33 -12.20
CA ARG A 179 17.06 -5.68 -12.05
C ARG A 179 18.51 -5.72 -11.58
N PRO A 180 19.44 -4.89 -12.09
CA PRO A 180 20.84 -4.89 -11.64
C PRO A 180 20.99 -4.46 -10.17
N HIS A 181 20.04 -3.71 -9.65
CA HIS A 181 20.07 -3.13 -8.30
C HIS A 181 19.34 -3.97 -7.24
N ILE A 182 18.77 -5.12 -7.61
CA ILE A 182 17.99 -5.96 -6.68
C ILE A 182 18.77 -6.32 -5.40
N PRO A 183 20.04 -6.76 -5.44
CA PRO A 183 20.78 -7.09 -4.21
C PRO A 183 20.89 -5.90 -3.26
N ASP A 184 21.20 -4.72 -3.78
CA ASP A 184 21.38 -3.50 -3.00
C ASP A 184 20.03 -2.96 -2.48
N LEU A 185 18.97 -3.08 -3.28
CA LEU A 185 17.60 -2.80 -2.86
C LEU A 185 17.19 -3.67 -1.67
N LEU A 186 17.42 -4.97 -1.74
CA LEU A 186 17.10 -5.90 -0.66
C LEU A 186 17.91 -5.62 0.60
N ALA A 187 19.19 -5.26 0.47
CA ALA A 187 20.02 -4.83 1.61
C ALA A 187 19.48 -3.57 2.28
N SER A 188 19.11 -2.55 1.48
CA SER A 188 18.51 -1.31 1.97
C SER A 188 17.14 -1.55 2.63
N TYR A 189 16.31 -2.41 2.05
CA TYR A 189 15.02 -2.83 2.65
C TYR A 189 15.21 -3.58 3.98
N SER A 190 16.19 -4.47 4.06
CA SER A 190 16.51 -5.15 5.32
C SER A 190 16.88 -4.15 6.42
N THR A 191 17.63 -3.11 6.06
CA THR A 191 18.00 -2.05 7.01
C THR A 191 16.81 -1.17 7.38
N LEU A 192 15.93 -0.84 6.42
CA LEU A 192 14.66 -0.16 6.70
C LEU A 192 13.81 -0.94 7.71
N GLY A 193 13.72 -2.26 7.55
CA GLY A 193 13.04 -3.14 8.51
C GLY A 193 13.67 -3.10 9.91
N LYS A 194 15.00 -3.00 10.00
CA LYS A 194 15.69 -2.82 11.31
C LYS A 194 15.33 -1.48 11.95
N PHE A 195 15.28 -0.39 11.19
CA PHE A 195 14.84 0.92 11.70
C PHE A 195 13.41 0.87 12.23
N ASP A 196 12.50 0.26 11.47
CA ASP A 196 11.10 0.12 11.90
C ASP A 196 10.98 -0.70 13.18
N PHE A 197 11.72 -1.81 13.28
CA PHE A 197 11.76 -2.64 14.48
C PHE A 197 12.34 -1.89 15.69
N ILE A 198 13.43 -1.14 15.53
CA ILE A 198 14.02 -0.31 16.61
C ILE A 198 13.02 0.76 17.04
N ARG A 199 12.35 1.42 16.08
CA ARG A 199 11.32 2.42 16.36
C ARG A 199 10.12 1.82 17.10
N ALA A 200 9.67 0.63 16.72
CA ALA A 200 8.58 -0.07 17.40
C ALA A 200 8.93 -0.36 18.86
N LYS A 201 10.15 -0.86 19.12
CA LYS A 201 10.65 -1.09 20.48
C LYS A 201 10.73 0.21 21.30
N ALA A 202 11.28 1.27 20.71
CA ALA A 202 11.38 2.57 21.39
C ALA A 202 10.00 3.15 21.74
N ARG A 203 9.02 3.02 20.82
CA ARG A 203 7.64 3.44 21.11
C ARG A 203 7.02 2.63 22.23
N PHE A 204 7.17 1.32 22.20
CA PHE A 204 6.67 0.46 23.26
C PHE A 204 7.34 0.77 24.61
N ALA A 205 8.66 1.03 24.63
CA ALA A 205 9.36 1.46 25.83
C ALA A 205 8.77 2.74 26.42
N LEU A 206 8.47 3.74 25.57
CA LEU A 206 7.79 4.97 26.01
C LEU A 206 6.37 4.70 26.53
N ASP A 207 5.62 3.82 25.87
CA ASP A 207 4.24 3.49 26.27
C ASP A 207 4.18 2.83 27.66
N VAL A 208 5.19 2.05 28.04
CA VAL A 208 5.28 1.36 29.34
C VAL A 208 6.19 2.06 30.35
N ASP A 209 6.66 3.27 30.05
CA ASP A 209 7.59 4.05 30.88
C ASP A 209 8.86 3.26 31.25
N ALA A 210 9.42 2.56 30.25
CA ALA A 210 10.61 1.74 30.45
C ALA A 210 11.88 2.61 30.48
N HIS A 211 12.83 2.20 31.33
CA HIS A 211 14.14 2.84 31.46
C HIS A 211 15.24 1.87 31.03
N MET A 212 16.32 2.39 30.49
CA MET A 212 17.46 1.59 30.08
C MET A 212 18.13 0.91 31.29
N PRO A 213 18.18 -0.42 31.35
CA PRO A 213 18.81 -1.12 32.47
C PRO A 213 20.34 -1.04 32.43
N GLN A 214 20.97 -1.06 33.59
CA GLN A 214 22.41 -1.28 33.68
C GLN A 214 22.67 -2.79 33.57
N LEU A 215 23.47 -3.19 32.58
CA LEU A 215 23.81 -4.60 32.36
C LEU A 215 25.13 -4.94 33.05
N GLU A 216 25.11 -6.00 33.85
CA GLU A 216 26.31 -6.55 34.49
C GLU A 216 26.63 -7.94 33.92
N GLN A 217 27.93 -8.30 33.90
CA GLN A 217 28.38 -9.62 33.45
C GLN A 217 28.31 -10.67 34.58
N LYS A 218 27.72 -10.31 35.73
CA LYS A 218 27.55 -11.19 36.89
C LYS A 218 26.07 -11.56 37.04
N PRO A 219 25.76 -12.74 37.65
CA PRO A 219 24.41 -13.05 38.08
C PRO A 219 23.95 -12.06 39.15
N HIS A 220 23.22 -11.02 38.76
CA HIS A 220 22.79 -9.94 39.63
C HIS A 220 21.45 -9.38 39.10
N ILE A 221 20.45 -9.29 39.96
CA ILE A 221 19.20 -8.63 39.69
C ILE A 221 18.96 -7.65 40.83
N GLU A 222 18.91 -6.36 40.47
CA GLU A 222 18.59 -5.30 41.41
C GLU A 222 17.56 -4.39 40.77
N TRP A 223 16.31 -4.72 40.98
CA TRP A 223 15.18 -4.01 40.39
C TRP A 223 14.49 -3.17 41.44
N TYR A 224 14.26 -1.92 41.07
CA TYR A 224 13.47 -0.95 41.81
C TYR A 224 12.28 -0.53 41.00
N HIS A 225 11.07 -0.57 41.59
CA HIS A 225 9.83 -0.16 40.95
C HIS A 225 9.50 -0.89 39.63
N ALA A 226 9.93 -2.12 39.46
CA ALA A 226 9.61 -2.89 38.27
C ALA A 226 8.11 -3.17 38.18
N GLN A 227 7.51 -2.91 37.01
CA GLN A 227 6.10 -3.08 36.80
C GLN A 227 5.85 -4.08 35.67
N HIS A 228 4.75 -4.84 35.75
CA HIS A 228 4.34 -5.72 34.67
C HIS A 228 3.77 -4.89 33.53
N PRO A 229 4.37 -4.88 32.30
CA PRO A 229 4.02 -3.94 31.25
C PRO A 229 2.55 -4.04 30.80
N ALA A 230 2.03 -5.25 30.61
CA ALA A 230 0.63 -5.44 30.23
C ALA A 230 -0.35 -5.01 31.33
N LEU A 231 0.02 -5.22 32.60
CA LEU A 231 -0.79 -4.78 33.73
C LEU A 231 -0.74 -3.25 33.86
N PHE A 232 0.42 -2.64 33.67
CA PHE A 232 0.60 -1.19 33.64
C PHE A 232 -0.30 -0.53 32.59
N LEU A 233 -0.27 -1.00 31.36
CA LEU A 233 -1.12 -0.47 30.29
C LEU A 233 -2.61 -0.62 30.61
N SER A 234 -3.04 -1.82 31.02
CA SER A 234 -4.45 -2.08 31.32
C SER A 234 -4.97 -1.27 32.52
N LEU A 235 -4.19 -1.11 33.59
CA LEU A 235 -4.61 -0.34 34.76
C LEU A 235 -4.59 1.16 34.49
N ARG A 236 -3.65 1.65 33.71
CA ARG A 236 -3.57 3.06 33.29
C ARG A 236 -4.83 3.49 32.53
N GLU A 237 -5.38 2.65 31.66
CA GLU A 237 -6.65 2.91 30.97
C GLU A 237 -7.84 3.11 31.93
N HIS A 238 -7.75 2.51 33.12
CA HIS A 238 -8.79 2.60 34.15
C HIS A 238 -8.44 3.58 35.28
N GLY A 239 -7.39 4.40 35.12
CA GLY A 239 -6.92 5.35 36.15
C GLY A 239 -6.40 4.68 37.42
N LYS A 240 -5.93 3.44 37.34
CA LYS A 240 -5.37 2.68 38.45
C LYS A 240 -3.87 2.50 38.30
N GLU A 241 -3.18 2.38 39.43
CA GLU A 241 -1.73 2.16 39.48
C GLU A 241 -1.39 0.69 39.71
N VAL A 242 -0.23 0.26 39.18
CA VAL A 242 0.35 -1.05 39.45
C VAL A 242 1.18 -0.94 40.71
N VAL A 243 1.05 -1.90 41.63
CA VAL A 243 1.97 -2.04 42.76
C VAL A 243 3.33 -2.49 42.21
N PRO A 244 4.39 -1.67 42.34
CA PRO A 244 5.69 -2.00 41.78
C PRO A 244 6.41 -3.11 42.58
N LEU A 245 7.32 -3.79 41.89
CA LEU A 245 8.09 -4.90 42.42
C LEU A 245 9.55 -4.48 42.66
N ASN A 246 10.05 -4.70 43.86
CA ASN A 246 11.48 -4.53 44.22
C ASN A 246 12.10 -5.90 44.47
N ILE A 247 13.15 -6.26 43.70
CA ILE A 247 13.82 -7.56 43.83
C ILE A 247 15.35 -7.36 43.88
N PRO A 248 15.99 -7.56 45.00
CA PRO A 248 17.44 -7.70 45.11
C PRO A 248 17.81 -9.20 45.11
N LEU A 249 18.47 -9.70 44.08
CA LEU A 249 19.08 -11.01 44.00
C LEU A 249 20.58 -10.84 43.71
N THR A 250 21.40 -11.20 44.67
CA THR A 250 22.86 -11.07 44.57
C THR A 250 23.53 -12.44 44.61
N LYS A 251 24.86 -12.47 44.54
CA LYS A 251 25.63 -13.71 44.69
C LYS A 251 25.43 -14.34 46.08
N GLU A 252 25.23 -13.54 47.08
CA GLU A 252 25.02 -13.93 48.47
C GLU A 252 23.56 -14.34 48.75
N ASN A 253 22.61 -13.59 48.17
CA ASN A 253 21.18 -13.79 48.32
C ASN A 253 20.58 -14.27 47.02
N ARG A 254 20.67 -15.57 46.71
CA ARG A 254 20.28 -16.15 45.41
C ARG A 254 18.84 -16.63 45.37
N ILE A 255 18.17 -16.72 46.49
CA ILE A 255 16.84 -17.33 46.61
C ILE A 255 15.90 -16.31 47.21
N LEU A 256 14.83 -16.02 46.52
CA LEU A 256 13.70 -15.23 46.96
C LEU A 256 12.48 -16.14 47.16
N ILE A 257 11.97 -16.23 48.36
CA ILE A 257 10.75 -17.00 48.69
C ILE A 257 9.58 -16.05 48.76
N ILE A 258 8.55 -16.29 47.91
CA ILE A 258 7.34 -15.49 47.86
C ILE A 258 6.20 -16.27 48.50
N SER A 259 5.67 -15.79 49.64
CA SER A 259 4.52 -16.38 50.33
C SER A 259 3.38 -15.38 50.48
N GLY A 260 2.18 -15.88 50.71
CA GLY A 260 0.99 -15.05 50.90
C GLY A 260 -0.31 -15.72 50.38
N PRO A 261 -1.48 -15.09 50.53
CA PRO A 261 -2.76 -15.64 50.10
C PRO A 261 -2.82 -15.83 48.58
N ASN A 262 -3.73 -16.69 48.10
CA ASN A 262 -3.82 -17.00 46.65
C ASN A 262 -4.14 -15.77 45.78
N ALA A 263 -4.88 -14.80 46.29
CA ALA A 263 -5.20 -13.55 45.57
C ALA A 263 -4.14 -12.43 45.79
N GLY A 264 -3.04 -12.70 46.46
CA GLY A 264 -2.03 -11.71 46.87
C GLY A 264 -0.97 -11.35 45.80
N GLY A 265 -1.18 -11.68 44.53
CA GLY A 265 -0.31 -11.25 43.42
C GLY A 265 0.97 -12.09 43.22
N LYS A 266 1.14 -13.25 43.89
CA LYS A 266 2.35 -14.11 43.75
C LYS A 266 2.67 -14.47 42.28
N SER A 267 1.65 -14.90 41.54
CA SER A 267 1.80 -15.28 40.12
C SER A 267 2.13 -14.08 39.24
N VAL A 268 1.64 -12.90 39.58
CA VAL A 268 1.93 -11.66 38.84
C VAL A 268 3.41 -11.27 39.10
N CYS A 269 3.90 -11.38 40.33
CA CYS A 269 5.28 -11.15 40.64
C CYS A 269 6.22 -12.03 39.79
N LEU A 270 5.98 -13.36 39.76
CA LEU A 270 6.76 -14.29 38.94
C LEU A 270 6.70 -13.97 37.44
N LYS A 271 5.50 -13.65 36.94
CA LYS A 271 5.32 -13.22 35.52
C LYS A 271 6.06 -11.92 35.23
N THR A 272 6.04 -10.96 36.16
CA THR A 272 6.77 -9.70 36.01
C THR A 272 8.27 -9.96 35.86
N VAL A 273 8.85 -10.81 36.68
CA VAL A 273 10.28 -11.18 36.58
C VAL A 273 10.57 -11.76 35.20
N GLY A 274 9.78 -12.73 34.75
CA GLY A 274 9.98 -13.36 33.44
C GLY A 274 9.85 -12.38 32.27
N VAL A 275 8.80 -11.54 32.27
CA VAL A 275 8.52 -10.60 31.19
C VAL A 275 9.57 -9.48 31.13
N VAL A 276 9.91 -8.85 32.27
CA VAL A 276 10.88 -7.76 32.28
C VAL A 276 12.27 -8.26 31.89
N GLN A 277 12.67 -9.46 32.36
CA GLN A 277 13.93 -10.10 31.98
C GLN A 277 13.96 -10.40 30.47
N TYR A 278 12.85 -10.85 29.92
CA TYR A 278 12.71 -11.12 28.47
C TYR A 278 12.74 -9.83 27.65
N MET A 279 12.07 -8.77 28.10
CA MET A 279 12.11 -7.45 27.46
C MET A 279 13.53 -6.93 27.37
N MET A 280 14.29 -6.99 28.45
CA MET A 280 15.72 -6.62 28.49
C MET A 280 16.52 -7.40 27.43
N GLN A 281 16.32 -8.71 27.31
CA GLN A 281 16.98 -9.54 26.28
C GLN A 281 16.56 -9.17 24.87
N CYS A 282 15.35 -8.66 24.67
CA CYS A 282 14.85 -8.15 23.39
C CYS A 282 15.31 -6.71 23.10
N GLY A 283 15.96 -6.04 24.05
CA GLY A 283 16.40 -4.65 23.92
C GLY A 283 15.26 -3.63 24.02
N VAL A 284 14.35 -3.86 24.95
CA VAL A 284 13.26 -2.94 25.30
C VAL A 284 13.47 -2.47 26.74
#